data_4944346acc2b3d12b1156f749c43c4ad
#
_entry.id   4944346acc2b3d12b1156f749c43c4ad
#
_cell.length_a   1.000
_cell.length_b   1.000
_cell.length_c   1.000
_cell.angle_alpha   90.00
_cell.angle_beta   90.00
_cell.angle_gamma   90.00
#
_symmetry.space_group_name_H-M   'P 1'
#
loop_
_entity.id
_entity.type
_entity.pdbx_description
1 polymer ?
#
loop_
_entity_poly.entity_id
_entity_poly.type
_entity_poly.pdbx_seq_one_letter_code
_entity_poly.pdbx_strand_id
1 'polypeptide(L)'
;YGTLNTSLSWPGWAGSDKWDKARVHDSKMGRAAKYRGWSFQITPQGKFVPYSMGMRSPAGSGINAQGDIFYTDEQGDWNETSTLHHVVKDRFHGHPSSFYDHPKYIGKDLNKISIEEYRKLRTRPSVFIPHGELANSPGEPVFDTTQGKFGPFAGQIILGDQTRSNLMRIHLEKVDGEHQGMVVN
;
A
#
# COMPACT_ATOMS: atom_id res chain seq x y z
N TYR A 1 -12.14 6.89 5.94
CA TYR A 1 -11.36 6.28 4.85
C TYR A 1 -11.46 4.77 4.92
N GLY A 2 -11.20 4.12 3.80
CA GLY A 2 -11.11 2.67 3.69
C GLY A 2 -10.27 2.25 2.50
N THR A 3 -9.87 0.99 2.48
CA THR A 3 -9.13 0.39 1.37
C THR A 3 -9.87 -0.82 0.85
N LEU A 4 -9.80 -1.07 -0.44
CA LEU A 4 -10.24 -2.31 -1.06
C LEU A 4 -9.02 -3.21 -1.21
N ASN A 5 -8.89 -4.15 -0.30
CA ASN A 5 -7.78 -5.08 -0.29
C ASN A 5 -7.82 -5.99 -1.52
N THR A 6 -6.73 -6.02 -2.26
CA THR A 6 -6.62 -6.83 -3.47
C THR A 6 -6.50 -8.32 -3.17
N SER A 7 -6.02 -8.69 -1.99
CA SER A 7 -5.86 -10.09 -1.61
C SER A 7 -7.18 -10.80 -1.31
N LEU A 8 -8.21 -10.10 -0.85
CA LEU A 8 -9.51 -10.69 -0.47
C LEU A 8 -10.29 -11.29 -1.64
N SER A 9 -10.00 -10.89 -2.85
CA SER A 9 -10.72 -11.35 -4.04
C SER A 9 -9.91 -12.35 -4.85
N TRP A 10 -9.16 -13.17 -4.22
CA TRP A 10 -8.19 -14.05 -4.81
C TRP A 10 -8.70 -15.44 -5.18
N PRO A 11 -9.11 -15.69 -6.42
CA PRO A 11 -9.52 -17.02 -6.83
C PRO A 11 -8.38 -17.90 -7.36
N GLY A 12 -7.14 -17.48 -7.32
CA GLY A 12 -6.16 -18.18 -8.11
C GLY A 12 -4.73 -18.22 -7.60
N TRP A 13 -4.51 -18.19 -6.32
CA TRP A 13 -3.15 -18.36 -5.81
C TRP A 13 -2.58 -19.73 -6.17
N ALA A 14 -3.39 -20.75 -6.05
CA ALA A 14 -2.96 -22.10 -6.33
C ALA A 14 -2.65 -22.26 -7.82
N GLY A 15 -1.40 -22.09 -8.21
CA GLY A 15 -0.90 -22.68 -9.43
C GLY A 15 -0.44 -21.77 -10.55
N SER A 16 -0.35 -20.49 -10.39
CA SER A 16 0.33 -19.69 -11.40
C SER A 16 1.80 -19.45 -11.04
N ASP A 17 2.63 -20.44 -11.25
CA ASP A 17 4.10 -20.31 -11.17
C ASP A 17 4.67 -19.47 -12.31
N LYS A 18 3.83 -19.11 -13.25
CA LYS A 18 4.21 -18.31 -14.41
C LYS A 18 3.93 -16.84 -14.14
N TRP A 19 4.88 -16.20 -13.54
CA TRP A 19 4.95 -14.76 -13.46
C TRP A 19 5.43 -14.18 -14.78
N ASP A 20 4.54 -13.84 -15.66
CA ASP A 20 4.87 -12.85 -16.64
C ASP A 20 4.70 -11.47 -15.99
N LYS A 21 5.79 -10.99 -15.40
CA LYS A 21 5.85 -9.70 -14.68
C LYS A 21 5.52 -8.50 -15.56
N ALA A 22 5.52 -8.69 -16.87
CA ALA A 22 5.19 -7.66 -17.83
C ALA A 22 3.68 -7.60 -18.14
N ARG A 23 2.90 -8.59 -17.69
CA ARG A 23 1.49 -8.72 -18.06
C ARG A 23 0.57 -8.52 -16.86
N VAL A 24 -0.12 -7.40 -16.86
CA VAL A 24 -1.06 -7.04 -15.79
C VAL A 24 -2.20 -8.05 -15.66
N HIS A 25 -2.66 -8.62 -16.77
CA HIS A 25 -3.75 -9.59 -16.77
C HIS A 25 -3.37 -10.94 -16.18
N ASP A 26 -2.10 -11.31 -16.24
CA ASP A 26 -1.59 -12.57 -15.72
C ASP A 26 -1.11 -12.42 -14.27
N SER A 27 -1.20 -11.22 -13.71
CA SER A 27 -0.92 -10.97 -12.31
C SER A 27 -1.90 -11.72 -11.42
N LYS A 28 -1.38 -12.34 -10.36
CA LYS A 28 -2.21 -13.00 -9.33
C LYS A 28 -3.23 -12.06 -8.71
N MET A 29 -2.91 -10.78 -8.70
CA MET A 29 -3.71 -9.69 -8.16
C MET A 29 -4.51 -8.95 -9.25
N GLY A 30 -4.85 -9.64 -10.35
CA GLY A 30 -5.66 -9.08 -11.42
C GLY A 30 -7.03 -8.57 -10.97
N ARG A 31 -7.77 -7.98 -11.89
CA ARG A 31 -9.09 -7.40 -11.61
C ARG A 31 -10.10 -8.48 -11.20
N ALA A 32 -10.57 -8.40 -9.95
CA ALA A 32 -11.67 -9.24 -9.46
C ALA A 32 -12.90 -8.42 -9.04
N ALA A 33 -12.72 -7.14 -8.71
CA ALA A 33 -13.79 -6.24 -8.29
C ALA A 33 -13.49 -4.81 -8.76
N LYS A 34 -14.53 -3.99 -8.85
CA LYS A 34 -14.38 -2.57 -9.14
C LYS A 34 -13.63 -1.87 -8.00
N TYR A 35 -12.76 -0.92 -8.37
CA TYR A 35 -11.88 -0.19 -7.46
C TYR A 35 -10.95 -1.05 -6.61
N ARG A 36 -10.61 -2.24 -7.09
CA ARG A 36 -9.60 -3.07 -6.45
C ARG A 36 -8.25 -2.35 -6.41
N GLY A 37 -7.59 -2.38 -5.24
CA GLY A 37 -6.34 -1.67 -5.03
C GLY A 37 -6.48 -0.14 -4.92
N TRP A 38 -7.69 0.33 -4.58
CA TRP A 38 -7.96 1.73 -4.31
C TRP A 38 -8.22 1.97 -2.84
N SER A 39 -7.77 3.11 -2.33
CA SER A 39 -8.36 3.71 -1.14
C SER A 39 -9.56 4.58 -1.52
N PHE A 40 -10.46 4.76 -0.59
CA PHE A 40 -11.67 5.55 -0.80
C PHE A 40 -12.07 6.31 0.46
N GLN A 41 -12.86 7.33 0.26
CA GLN A 41 -13.51 8.08 1.32
C GLN A 41 -15.03 7.90 1.21
N ILE A 42 -15.70 7.72 2.33
CA ILE A 42 -17.15 7.86 2.42
C ILE A 42 -17.42 9.21 3.07
N THR A 43 -18.14 10.08 2.37
CA THR A 43 -18.51 11.39 2.93
C THR A 43 -19.59 11.24 4.00
N PRO A 44 -19.83 12.25 4.85
CA PRO A 44 -20.95 12.23 5.81
C PRO A 44 -22.32 12.00 5.17
N GLN A 45 -22.47 12.31 3.88
CA GLN A 45 -23.70 12.07 3.10
C GLN A 45 -23.73 10.68 2.43
N GLY A 46 -22.81 9.79 2.77
CA GLY A 46 -22.73 8.45 2.23
C GLY A 46 -22.14 8.33 0.81
N LYS A 47 -21.57 9.39 0.26
CA LYS A 47 -21.00 9.36 -1.09
C LYS A 47 -19.64 8.64 -1.08
N PHE A 48 -19.49 7.65 -1.96
CA PHE A 48 -18.22 6.99 -2.23
C PHE A 48 -17.33 7.87 -3.12
N VAL A 49 -16.09 8.12 -2.66
CA VAL A 49 -15.11 8.93 -3.39
C VAL A 49 -13.80 8.15 -3.49
N PRO A 50 -13.40 7.68 -4.69
CA PRO A 50 -12.08 7.11 -4.90
C PRO A 50 -11.00 8.13 -4.51
N TYR A 51 -9.91 7.66 -3.87
CA TYR A 51 -8.96 8.60 -3.29
C TYR A 51 -7.53 8.42 -3.81
N SER A 52 -6.91 7.25 -3.60
CA SER A 52 -5.62 6.89 -4.19
C SER A 52 -5.66 5.47 -4.70
N MET A 53 -4.67 5.04 -5.48
CA MET A 53 -4.71 3.76 -6.16
C MET A 53 -3.35 3.07 -6.21
N GLY A 54 -3.34 1.81 -6.65
CA GLY A 54 -2.10 1.05 -6.82
C GLY A 54 -1.67 0.28 -5.59
N MET A 55 -2.59 0.01 -4.67
CA MET A 55 -2.38 -0.87 -3.53
C MET A 55 -2.43 -2.33 -3.98
N ARG A 56 -1.53 -3.15 -3.48
CA ARG A 56 -1.48 -4.58 -3.78
C ARG A 56 -2.24 -5.40 -2.75
N SER A 57 -1.78 -5.38 -1.51
CA SER A 57 -2.34 -6.13 -0.38
C SER A 57 -2.22 -5.30 0.89
N PRO A 58 -3.00 -4.21 0.99
CA PRO A 58 -2.97 -3.35 2.16
C PRO A 58 -3.47 -4.11 3.40
N ALA A 59 -2.72 -4.00 4.51
CA ALA A 59 -2.98 -4.72 5.75
C ALA A 59 -3.44 -3.83 6.90
N GLY A 60 -4.12 -2.75 6.59
CA GLY A 60 -4.62 -1.80 7.56
C GLY A 60 -4.10 -0.38 7.32
N SER A 61 -4.67 0.58 8.03
CA SER A 61 -4.30 1.99 7.89
C SER A 61 -4.23 2.68 9.23
N GLY A 62 -3.19 3.48 9.45
CA GLY A 62 -3.01 4.32 10.62
C GLY A 62 -3.05 5.79 10.27
N ILE A 63 -3.30 6.63 11.27
CA ILE A 63 -3.37 8.08 11.13
C ILE A 63 -2.41 8.71 12.14
N ASN A 64 -1.55 9.62 11.69
CA ASN A 64 -0.69 10.37 12.59
C ASN A 64 -1.43 11.53 13.28
N ALA A 65 -0.76 12.22 14.18
CA ALA A 65 -1.34 13.35 14.92
C ALA A 65 -1.70 14.55 14.03
N GLN A 66 -1.14 14.63 12.83
CA GLN A 66 -1.41 15.67 11.83
C GLN A 66 -2.59 15.33 10.91
N GLY A 67 -3.12 14.11 10.99
CA GLY A 67 -4.21 13.62 10.14
C GLY A 67 -3.74 12.98 8.83
N ASP A 68 -2.44 12.80 8.63
CA ASP A 68 -1.92 12.07 7.48
C ASP A 68 -2.19 10.57 7.65
N ILE A 69 -2.63 9.92 6.57
CA ILE A 69 -3.02 8.51 6.56
C ILE A 69 -1.90 7.68 5.96
N PHE A 70 -1.60 6.57 6.61
CA PHE A 70 -0.61 5.61 6.14
C PHE A 70 -1.20 4.21 6.06
N TYR A 71 -0.63 3.39 5.19
CA TYR A 71 -0.94 1.96 5.13
C TYR A 71 0.34 1.17 4.84
N THR A 72 0.36 -0.09 5.25
CA THR A 72 1.39 -1.05 4.85
C THR A 72 0.92 -1.86 3.65
N ASP A 73 1.86 -2.23 2.79
CA ASP A 73 1.62 -3.10 1.65
C ASP A 73 2.60 -4.27 1.65
N GLU A 74 2.12 -5.46 1.34
CA GLU A 74 2.95 -6.67 1.32
C GLU A 74 3.75 -6.77 0.03
N GLN A 75 4.92 -7.41 0.15
CA GLN A 75 5.74 -7.84 -0.99
C GLN A 75 4.95 -8.74 -1.95
N GLY A 76 5.23 -8.62 -3.22
CA GLY A 76 4.66 -9.47 -4.28
C GLY A 76 4.76 -8.86 -5.66
N ASP A 77 3.81 -9.20 -6.55
CA ASP A 77 3.77 -8.61 -7.89
C ASP A 77 3.77 -7.09 -7.81
N TRP A 78 4.64 -6.46 -8.60
CA TRP A 78 4.82 -5.02 -8.67
C TRP A 78 5.24 -4.35 -7.36
N ASN A 79 5.49 -5.12 -6.31
CA ASN A 79 5.93 -4.65 -5.02
C ASN A 79 7.11 -5.48 -4.54
N GLU A 80 8.33 -5.00 -4.77
CA GLU A 80 9.59 -5.71 -4.59
C GLU A 80 9.88 -6.10 -3.15
N THR A 81 9.35 -5.33 -2.20
CA THR A 81 9.42 -5.59 -0.75
C THR A 81 8.18 -5.05 -0.07
N SER A 82 7.98 -5.40 1.19
CA SER A 82 6.92 -4.76 2.01
C SER A 82 7.23 -3.28 2.20
N THR A 83 6.19 -2.46 2.32
CA THR A 83 6.32 -1.00 2.30
C THR A 83 5.36 -0.32 3.25
N LEU A 84 5.70 0.89 3.69
CA LEU A 84 4.78 1.85 4.30
C LEU A 84 4.56 3.02 3.33
N HIS A 85 3.33 3.33 3.03
CA HIS A 85 2.94 4.42 2.14
C HIS A 85 2.14 5.50 2.86
N HIS A 86 2.39 6.75 2.50
CA HIS A 86 1.52 7.88 2.80
C HIS A 86 0.40 7.94 1.76
N VAL A 87 -0.84 7.91 2.21
CA VAL A 87 -2.03 7.95 1.34
C VAL A 87 -2.35 9.39 0.95
N VAL A 88 -2.07 9.75 -0.28
CA VAL A 88 -2.35 11.08 -0.82
C VAL A 88 -3.30 10.96 -2.00
N LYS A 89 -4.24 11.89 -2.10
CA LYS A 89 -5.25 11.88 -3.17
C LYS A 89 -4.61 11.84 -4.56
N ASP A 90 -5.20 11.05 -5.45
CA ASP A 90 -4.82 10.89 -6.87
C ASP A 90 -3.43 10.28 -7.11
N ARG A 91 -2.74 9.78 -6.05
CA ARG A 91 -1.45 9.12 -6.19
C ARG A 91 -1.58 7.63 -6.54
N PHE A 92 -0.58 7.13 -7.26
CA PHE A 92 -0.44 5.73 -7.65
C PHE A 92 0.70 5.07 -6.88
N HIS A 93 0.38 4.00 -6.13
CA HIS A 93 1.33 3.34 -5.21
C HIS A 93 2.10 2.16 -5.81
N GLY A 94 1.75 1.72 -7.04
CA GLY A 94 2.61 0.78 -7.79
C GLY A 94 1.88 -0.37 -8.46
N HIS A 95 0.77 -0.89 -7.91
CA HIS A 95 0.11 -2.05 -8.50
C HIS A 95 -0.84 -1.66 -9.65
N PRO A 96 -0.55 -2.06 -10.90
CA PRO A 96 -1.25 -1.52 -12.08
C PRO A 96 -2.68 -2.02 -12.26
N SER A 97 -3.13 -3.07 -11.56
CA SER A 97 -4.52 -3.53 -11.66
C SER A 97 -5.54 -2.45 -11.28
N SER A 98 -5.15 -1.46 -10.48
CA SER A 98 -6.00 -0.33 -10.13
C SER A 98 -6.38 0.55 -11.34
N PHE A 99 -5.60 0.50 -12.41
CA PHE A 99 -5.87 1.28 -13.63
C PHE A 99 -7.09 0.81 -14.42
N TYR A 100 -7.59 -0.41 -14.17
CA TYR A 100 -8.85 -0.84 -14.79
C TYR A 100 -10.03 0.09 -14.51
N ASP A 101 -10.02 0.78 -13.38
CA ASP A 101 -11.09 1.69 -12.98
C ASP A 101 -10.67 3.17 -13.03
N HIS A 102 -9.44 3.46 -13.46
CA HIS A 102 -8.96 4.84 -13.58
C HIS A 102 -9.50 5.50 -14.86
N PRO A 103 -10.11 6.69 -14.79
CA PRO A 103 -10.78 7.33 -15.94
C PRO A 103 -9.92 7.44 -17.21
N LYS A 104 -8.61 7.69 -17.07
CA LYS A 104 -7.66 7.80 -18.18
C LYS A 104 -7.39 6.44 -18.87
N TYR A 105 -7.56 5.33 -18.15
CA TYR A 105 -7.13 4.00 -18.59
C TYR A 105 -8.28 3.01 -18.81
N ILE A 106 -9.50 3.35 -18.45
CA ILE A 106 -10.69 2.51 -18.71
C ILE A 106 -10.75 2.12 -20.19
N GLY A 107 -10.89 0.83 -20.45
CA GLY A 107 -10.97 0.25 -21.80
C GLY A 107 -9.63 0.15 -22.54
N LYS A 108 -8.51 0.60 -21.96
CA LYS A 108 -7.20 0.42 -22.56
C LYS A 108 -6.61 -0.94 -22.20
N ASP A 109 -5.78 -1.47 -23.10
CA ASP A 109 -4.96 -2.62 -22.80
C ASP A 109 -3.77 -2.20 -21.94
N LEU A 110 -3.83 -2.54 -20.65
CA LEU A 110 -2.80 -2.15 -19.68
C LEU A 110 -1.45 -2.80 -19.98
N ASN A 111 -1.41 -3.91 -20.73
CA ASN A 111 -0.14 -4.54 -21.11
C ASN A 111 0.64 -3.75 -22.17
N LYS A 112 0.00 -2.78 -22.82
CA LYS A 112 0.66 -1.86 -23.75
C LYS A 112 1.29 -0.65 -23.08
N ILE A 113 1.07 -0.47 -21.79
CA ILE A 113 1.73 0.57 -20.99
C ILE A 113 3.11 0.04 -20.60
N SER A 114 4.15 0.80 -20.88
CA SER A 114 5.51 0.37 -20.57
C SER A 114 5.78 0.35 -19.06
N ILE A 115 6.73 -0.47 -18.63
CA ILE A 115 7.19 -0.52 -17.24
C ILE A 115 7.73 0.84 -16.81
N GLU A 116 8.43 1.55 -17.72
CA GLU A 116 8.95 2.89 -17.47
C GLU A 116 7.84 3.91 -17.21
N GLU A 117 6.72 3.79 -17.92
CA GLU A 117 5.54 4.64 -17.67
C GLU A 117 4.94 4.37 -16.29
N TYR A 118 4.77 3.10 -15.90
CA TYR A 118 4.33 2.73 -14.55
C TYR A 118 5.27 3.25 -13.48
N ARG A 119 6.59 3.13 -13.68
CA ARG A 119 7.61 3.62 -12.75
C ARG A 119 7.57 5.14 -12.56
N LYS A 120 7.35 5.89 -13.63
CA LYS A 120 7.22 7.36 -13.57
C LYS A 120 5.98 7.80 -12.81
N LEU A 121 4.90 7.03 -12.88
CA LEU A 121 3.64 7.32 -12.18
C LEU A 121 3.70 6.92 -10.70
N ARG A 122 4.55 5.95 -10.35
CA ARG A 122 4.63 5.39 -9.01
C ARG A 122 5.11 6.42 -7.99
N THR A 123 4.32 6.63 -6.96
CA THR A 123 4.73 7.34 -5.76
C THR A 123 5.65 6.44 -4.92
N ARG A 124 6.79 6.99 -4.50
CA ARG A 124 7.71 6.27 -3.62
C ARG A 124 7.04 5.94 -2.28
N PRO A 125 7.29 4.76 -1.69
CA PRO A 125 6.93 4.49 -0.31
C PRO A 125 7.64 5.46 0.64
N SER A 126 7.02 5.73 1.78
CA SER A 126 7.68 6.45 2.87
C SER A 126 8.79 5.60 3.51
N VAL A 127 8.58 4.27 3.59
CA VAL A 127 9.57 3.33 4.11
C VAL A 127 9.53 2.04 3.30
N PHE A 128 10.70 1.53 2.93
CA PHE A 128 10.88 0.16 2.48
C PHE A 128 11.14 -0.74 3.68
N ILE A 129 10.41 -1.84 3.79
CA ILE A 129 10.53 -2.82 4.87
C ILE A 129 11.09 -4.11 4.27
N PRO A 130 12.38 -4.42 4.46
CA PRO A 130 13.04 -5.55 3.82
C PRO A 130 12.31 -6.88 4.06
N HIS A 131 11.79 -7.46 2.98
CA HIS A 131 11.10 -8.75 3.02
C HIS A 131 12.08 -9.87 3.35
N GLY A 132 11.66 -10.79 4.22
CA GLY A 132 12.52 -11.88 4.67
C GLY A 132 13.46 -11.49 5.82
N GLU A 133 13.86 -10.23 5.92
CA GLU A 133 14.77 -9.73 6.95
C GLU A 133 14.01 -9.16 8.15
N LEU A 134 13.17 -8.17 7.93
CA LEU A 134 12.43 -7.49 8.97
C LEU A 134 10.96 -7.90 9.05
N ALA A 135 10.27 -7.95 7.92
CA ALA A 135 8.87 -8.34 7.85
C ALA A 135 8.57 -9.17 6.60
N ASN A 136 7.53 -10.01 6.70
CA ASN A 136 6.95 -10.69 5.55
C ASN A 136 5.50 -10.27 5.33
N SER A 137 4.75 -10.08 6.40
CA SER A 137 3.34 -9.66 6.36
C SER A 137 3.12 -8.57 7.40
N PRO A 138 3.56 -7.33 7.12
CA PRO A 138 3.38 -6.22 8.04
C PRO A 138 1.90 -5.89 8.20
N GLY A 139 1.48 -5.70 9.44
CA GLY A 139 0.12 -5.38 9.82
C GLY A 139 -0.22 -3.89 9.74
N GLU A 140 -1.22 -3.47 10.51
CA GLU A 140 -1.65 -2.08 10.61
C GLU A 140 -0.56 -1.21 11.28
N PRO A 141 -0.23 -0.03 10.71
CA PRO A 141 0.68 0.90 11.35
C PRO A 141 -0.05 1.67 12.48
N VAL A 142 0.39 1.50 13.71
CA VAL A 142 -0.17 2.15 14.89
C VAL A 142 0.74 3.28 15.34
N PHE A 143 0.24 4.52 15.26
CA PHE A 143 0.99 5.69 15.73
C PHE A 143 0.84 5.86 17.25
N ASP A 144 1.97 6.07 17.95
CA ASP A 144 1.91 6.48 19.35
C ASP A 144 1.47 7.96 19.45
N THR A 145 0.21 8.15 19.78
CA THR A 145 -0.40 9.46 20.03
C THR A 145 -0.50 9.78 21.53
N THR A 146 0.10 8.97 22.39
CA THR A 146 -0.01 9.11 23.85
C THR A 146 0.90 10.18 24.45
N GLN A 147 1.69 10.87 23.63
CA GLN A 147 2.68 11.87 24.07
C GLN A 147 3.74 11.26 25.02
N GLY A 148 4.16 10.03 24.74
CA GLY A 148 5.17 9.33 25.54
C GLY A 148 4.64 8.60 26.77
N LYS A 149 3.33 8.58 27.02
CA LYS A 149 2.75 7.83 28.15
C LYS A 149 2.82 6.32 27.97
N PHE A 150 2.86 5.84 26.73
CA PHE A 150 3.04 4.43 26.41
C PHE A 150 4.52 3.99 26.56
N GLY A 151 5.47 4.90 26.48
CA GLY A 151 6.90 4.65 26.51
C GLY A 151 7.67 5.65 25.64
N PRO A 152 8.95 5.40 25.34
CA PRO A 152 9.79 6.33 24.56
C PRO A 152 9.49 6.25 23.04
N PHE A 153 8.22 6.14 22.66
CA PHE A 153 7.80 5.89 21.28
C PHE A 153 6.98 7.04 20.70
N ALA A 154 6.88 8.17 21.39
CA ALA A 154 6.08 9.31 20.98
C ALA A 154 6.36 9.71 19.52
N GLY A 155 5.29 9.77 18.70
CA GLY A 155 5.36 10.12 17.28
C GLY A 155 5.94 9.03 16.36
N GLN A 156 6.33 7.87 16.92
CA GLN A 156 6.75 6.70 16.13
C GLN A 156 5.55 5.82 15.78
N ILE A 157 5.76 4.94 14.81
CA ILE A 157 4.82 3.89 14.45
C ILE A 157 5.29 2.59 15.10
N ILE A 158 4.37 1.88 15.72
CA ILE A 158 4.54 0.48 16.13
C ILE A 158 3.88 -0.37 15.05
N LEU A 159 4.62 -1.33 14.52
CA LEU A 159 4.19 -2.19 13.43
C LEU A 159 4.44 -3.65 13.78
N GLY A 160 3.37 -4.46 13.76
CA GLY A 160 3.49 -5.92 13.92
C GLY A 160 3.75 -6.60 12.59
N ASP A 161 4.48 -7.70 12.61
CA ASP A 161 4.55 -8.64 11.48
C ASP A 161 3.90 -9.97 11.87
N GLN A 162 2.91 -10.38 11.09
CA GLN A 162 2.12 -11.58 11.38
C GLN A 162 2.95 -12.85 11.20
N THR A 163 3.78 -12.90 10.18
CA THR A 163 4.55 -14.11 9.82
C THR A 163 5.72 -14.35 10.76
N ARG A 164 6.40 -13.29 11.16
CA ARG A 164 7.58 -13.36 12.01
C ARG A 164 7.26 -13.23 13.50
N SER A 165 6.01 -12.87 13.84
CA SER A 165 5.54 -12.68 15.23
C SER A 165 6.43 -11.71 16.01
N ASN A 166 6.82 -10.61 15.39
CA ASN A 166 7.63 -9.55 15.98
C ASN A 166 6.94 -8.19 15.91
N LEU A 167 7.46 -7.24 16.66
CA LEU A 167 7.11 -5.83 16.59
C LEU A 167 8.31 -5.03 16.09
N MET A 168 8.02 -4.09 15.22
CA MET A 168 9.00 -3.15 14.69
C MET A 168 8.59 -1.73 15.03
N ARG A 169 9.54 -0.82 15.01
CA ARG A 169 9.29 0.62 15.10
C ARG A 169 9.65 1.28 13.78
N ILE A 170 8.84 2.26 13.38
CA ILE A 170 9.15 3.10 12.24
C ILE A 170 9.26 4.54 12.73
N HIS A 171 10.33 5.17 12.34
CA HIS A 171 10.56 6.59 12.54
C HIS A 171 10.36 7.31 11.21
N LEU A 172 9.50 8.33 11.21
CA LEU A 172 9.21 9.15 10.03
C LEU A 172 9.70 10.57 10.24
N GLU A 173 10.18 11.16 9.18
CA GLU A 173 10.42 12.60 9.05
C GLU A 173 9.75 13.14 7.79
N LYS A 174 9.56 14.45 7.71
CA LYS A 174 9.02 15.11 6.53
C LYS A 174 10.12 15.96 5.88
N VAL A 175 10.49 15.60 4.66
CA VAL A 175 11.52 16.29 3.87
C VAL A 175 10.89 16.74 2.56
N ASP A 176 10.97 18.04 2.26
CA ASP A 176 10.39 18.66 1.06
C ASP A 176 8.89 18.32 0.85
N GLY A 177 8.17 18.22 1.97
CA GLY A 177 6.73 17.90 1.95
C GLY A 177 6.38 16.42 1.85
N GLU A 178 7.34 15.53 1.63
CA GLU A 178 7.14 14.09 1.53
C GLU A 178 7.60 13.37 2.83
N HIS A 179 6.86 12.35 3.24
CA HIS A 179 7.25 11.50 4.36
C HIS A 179 8.29 10.47 3.92
N GLN A 180 9.37 10.39 4.66
CA GLN A 180 10.37 9.33 4.55
C GLN A 180 10.79 8.85 5.92
N GLY A 181 11.40 7.67 6.01
CA GLY A 181 11.83 7.16 7.31
C GLY A 181 12.56 5.84 7.24
N MET A 182 12.74 5.27 8.43
CA MET A 182 13.41 4.00 8.60
C MET A 182 12.59 3.07 9.50
N VAL A 183 12.77 1.77 9.30
CA VAL A 183 12.26 0.73 10.19
C VAL A 183 13.40 0.21 11.05
N VAL A 184 13.12 -0.01 12.33
CA VAL A 184 14.02 -0.61 13.31
C VAL A 184 13.32 -1.71 14.09
N ASN A 185 14.06 -2.74 14.38
CA ASN A 185 13.60 -3.89 15.17
C ASN A 185 13.77 -3.63 16.68
#